data_6ef043876049134f25bf539025f6e6ce
#
_entry.id   6ef043876049134f25bf539025f6e6ce
#
_cell.length_a   1.000
_cell.length_b   1.000
_cell.length_c   1.000
_cell.angle_alpha   90.00
_cell.angle_beta   90.00
_cell.angle_gamma   90.00
#
_symmetry.space_group_name_H-M   'P 1'
#
loop_
_entity.id
_entity.type
_entity.pdbx_description
1 polymer ?
#
loop_
_entity_poly.entity_id
_entity_poly.type
_entity_poly.pdbx_seq_one_letter_code
_entity_poly.pdbx_strand_id
1 'polypeptide(L)'
;MQAKFKVWFYIAEFKTVIEFNGRQHYEPVRFGGISAEEAKNNFEKQIRNDNIKKEFCERNGYNLLIIKFNEFLNVDTILFEYFTVKGWNSDERR
;
A
#
# COMPACT_ATOMS: atom_id res chain seq x y z
N MET A 1 10.48 -8.10 -19.52
CA MET A 1 10.32 -8.21 -18.08
C MET A 1 9.83 -6.90 -17.51
N GLN A 2 8.92 -6.95 -16.63
CA GLN A 2 8.48 -5.73 -16.02
C GLN A 2 8.97 -5.65 -14.59
N ALA A 3 9.13 -4.43 -14.12
CA ALA A 3 9.52 -4.20 -12.77
C ALA A 3 8.27 -4.06 -11.92
N LYS A 4 8.26 -4.74 -10.81
CA LYS A 4 7.22 -4.57 -9.82
C LYS A 4 7.82 -3.82 -8.67
N PHE A 5 7.41 -2.59 -8.53
CA PHE A 5 7.87 -1.79 -7.42
C PHE A 5 6.91 -1.93 -6.28
N LYS A 6 7.46 -2.36 -5.15
CA LYS A 6 6.73 -2.29 -3.90
C LYS A 6 7.43 -1.24 -3.08
N VAL A 7 6.80 -0.10 -2.99
CA VAL A 7 7.33 0.98 -2.18
C VAL A 7 6.52 1.01 -0.91
N TRP A 8 7.19 0.74 0.20
CA TRP A 8 6.52 0.81 1.49
C TRP A 8 7.50 1.26 2.54
N PHE A 9 6.96 1.86 3.58
CA PHE A 9 7.72 2.44 4.67
C PHE A 9 7.15 1.99 5.99
N TYR A 10 8.00 1.92 6.99
CA TYR A 10 7.56 1.61 8.33
C TYR A 10 7.86 2.79 9.25
N ILE A 11 6.84 3.27 9.94
CA ILE A 11 6.97 4.36 10.90
C ILE A 11 6.86 3.72 12.29
N ALA A 12 8.00 3.51 12.91
CA ALA A 12 8.05 2.77 14.16
C ALA A 12 7.28 3.45 15.29
N GLU A 13 7.32 4.75 15.31
CA GLU A 13 6.66 5.54 16.37
C GLU A 13 5.17 5.24 16.44
N PHE A 14 4.55 4.97 15.29
CA PHE A 14 3.12 4.71 15.22
C PHE A 14 2.81 3.26 14.85
N LYS A 15 3.84 2.43 14.77
CA LYS A 15 3.68 1.03 14.34
C LYS A 15 2.88 0.94 13.05
N THR A 16 3.20 1.79 12.10
CA THR A 16 2.42 1.89 10.87
C THR A 16 3.27 1.53 9.67
N VAL A 17 2.75 0.64 8.84
CA VAL A 17 3.31 0.30 7.56
C VAL A 17 2.55 1.09 6.50
N ILE A 18 3.27 1.84 5.68
CA ILE A 18 2.67 2.61 4.59
C ILE A 18 3.04 1.92 3.29
N GLU A 19 2.04 1.58 2.50
CA GLU A 19 2.25 0.88 1.25
C GLU A 19 1.63 1.65 0.10
N PHE A 20 2.39 1.79 -0.98
CA PHE A 20 1.91 2.46 -2.19
C PHE A 20 1.54 1.40 -3.20
N ASN A 21 0.25 1.27 -3.49
CA ASN A 21 -0.26 0.23 -4.36
C ASN A 21 -0.55 0.76 -5.75
N GLY A 22 0.10 0.18 -6.74
CA GLY A 22 -0.16 0.49 -8.13
C GLY A 22 -1.46 -0.13 -8.59
N ARG A 23 -1.77 0.11 -9.85
CA ARG A 23 -3.04 -0.33 -10.43
C ARG A 23 -3.21 -1.85 -10.42
N GLN A 24 -2.10 -2.58 -10.50
CA GLN A 24 -2.15 -4.03 -10.53
C GLN A 24 -2.75 -4.65 -9.28
N HIS A 25 -2.88 -3.88 -8.20
CA HIS A 25 -3.53 -4.36 -6.98
C HIS A 25 -5.05 -4.35 -7.08
N TYR A 26 -5.61 -3.67 -8.08
CA TYR A 26 -7.04 -3.43 -8.14
C TYR A 26 -7.69 -3.94 -9.42
N GLU A 27 -6.89 -4.23 -10.43
CA GLU A 27 -7.41 -4.75 -11.70
C GLU A 27 -6.31 -5.52 -12.41
N PRO A 28 -6.69 -6.48 -13.25
CA PRO A 28 -5.68 -7.17 -14.05
C PRO A 28 -5.01 -6.20 -15.01
N VAL A 29 -3.68 -6.23 -15.03
CA VAL A 29 -2.90 -5.35 -15.90
C VAL A 29 -1.98 -6.23 -16.74
N ARG A 30 -1.93 -5.96 -18.02
CA ARG A 30 -1.09 -6.72 -18.95
C ARG A 30 0.23 -5.96 -19.12
N PHE A 31 1.25 -6.51 -18.51
CA PHE A 31 2.60 -5.95 -18.62
C PHE A 31 3.36 -6.74 -19.67
N GLY A 32 4.09 -6.04 -20.56
CA GLY A 32 5.04 -6.68 -21.45
C GLY A 32 4.47 -7.75 -22.35
N GLY A 33 3.23 -7.62 -22.75
CA GLY A 33 2.64 -8.54 -23.72
C GLY A 33 2.16 -9.86 -23.15
N ILE A 34 2.02 -10.00 -21.85
CA ILE A 34 1.45 -11.21 -21.29
C ILE A 34 -0.01 -11.35 -21.72
N SER A 35 -0.50 -12.58 -21.67
CA SER A 35 -1.87 -12.86 -22.06
C SER A 35 -2.86 -12.31 -21.04
N ALA A 36 -4.12 -12.19 -21.46
CA ALA A 36 -5.17 -11.77 -20.54
C ALA A 36 -5.34 -12.76 -19.39
N GLU A 37 -5.15 -14.04 -19.68
CA GLU A 37 -5.26 -15.07 -18.64
C GLU A 37 -4.14 -14.92 -17.61
N GLU A 38 -2.92 -14.68 -18.08
CA GLU A 38 -1.81 -14.44 -17.15
C GLU A 38 -2.03 -13.20 -16.30
N ALA A 39 -2.56 -12.15 -16.91
CA ALA A 39 -2.86 -10.93 -16.16
C ALA A 39 -3.89 -11.20 -15.07
N LYS A 40 -4.90 -12.01 -15.38
CA LYS A 40 -5.91 -12.38 -14.39
C LYS A 40 -5.30 -13.19 -13.26
N ASN A 41 -4.46 -14.15 -13.60
CA ASN A 41 -3.82 -14.99 -12.58
C ASN A 41 -2.91 -14.16 -11.68
N ASN A 42 -2.18 -13.22 -12.25
CA ASN A 42 -1.31 -12.33 -11.49
C ASN A 42 -2.14 -11.46 -10.54
N PHE A 43 -3.29 -10.99 -11.00
CA PHE A 43 -4.17 -10.18 -10.19
C PHE A 43 -4.71 -10.97 -8.99
N GLU A 44 -5.14 -12.21 -9.24
CA GLU A 44 -5.64 -13.06 -8.15
C GLU A 44 -4.56 -13.35 -7.13
N LYS A 45 -3.33 -13.58 -7.60
CA LYS A 45 -2.20 -13.79 -6.71
C LYS A 45 -1.92 -12.53 -5.88
N GLN A 46 -2.04 -11.37 -6.50
CA GLN A 46 -1.82 -10.10 -5.80
C GLN A 46 -2.85 -9.92 -4.69
N ILE A 47 -4.10 -10.25 -4.96
CA ILE A 47 -5.15 -10.15 -3.94
C ILE A 47 -4.84 -11.06 -2.76
N ARG A 48 -4.40 -12.29 -3.03
CA ARG A 48 -4.06 -13.21 -1.95
C ARG A 48 -2.91 -12.68 -1.12
N ASN A 49 -1.88 -12.15 -1.77
CA ASN A 49 -0.72 -11.61 -1.07
C ASN A 49 -1.09 -10.40 -0.23
N ASP A 50 -1.96 -9.55 -0.76
CA ASP A 50 -2.41 -8.38 -0.02
C ASP A 50 -3.19 -8.77 1.23
N ASN A 51 -4.01 -9.81 1.14
CA ASN A 51 -4.77 -10.29 2.28
C ASN A 51 -3.87 -10.90 3.33
N ILE A 52 -2.84 -11.64 2.92
CA ILE A 52 -1.87 -12.22 3.85
C ILE A 52 -1.16 -11.12 4.62
N LYS A 53 -0.75 -10.07 3.91
CA LYS A 53 -0.07 -8.93 4.53
C LYS A 53 -0.97 -8.22 5.52
N LYS A 54 -2.23 -8.02 5.15
CA LYS A 54 -3.20 -7.37 6.02
C LYS A 54 -3.39 -8.16 7.30
N GLU A 55 -3.56 -9.47 7.17
CA GLU A 55 -3.72 -10.32 8.34
C GLU A 55 -2.48 -10.32 9.23
N PHE A 56 -1.31 -10.33 8.62
CA PHE A 56 -0.07 -10.27 9.38
C PHE A 56 -0.01 -8.99 10.22
N CYS A 57 -0.34 -7.87 9.62
CA CYS A 57 -0.32 -6.60 10.33
C CYS A 57 -1.31 -6.60 11.48
N GLU A 58 -2.52 -7.12 11.25
CA GLU A 58 -3.53 -7.18 12.29
C GLU A 58 -3.09 -8.03 13.47
N ARG A 59 -2.53 -9.21 13.17
CA ARG A 59 -2.12 -10.12 14.23
C ARG A 59 -0.98 -9.59 15.06
N ASN A 60 -0.13 -8.79 14.47
CA ASN A 60 1.08 -8.33 15.14
C ASN A 60 0.98 -6.88 15.64
N GLY A 61 -0.21 -6.32 15.58
CA GLY A 61 -0.41 -4.98 16.12
C GLY A 61 0.13 -3.86 15.29
N TYR A 62 0.36 -4.09 14.01
CA TYR A 62 0.79 -3.04 13.09
C TYR A 62 -0.42 -2.42 12.41
N ASN A 63 -0.36 -1.12 12.20
CA ASN A 63 -1.34 -0.42 11.39
C ASN A 63 -0.87 -0.46 9.94
N LEU A 64 -1.80 -0.60 9.02
CA LEU A 64 -1.48 -0.64 7.60
C LEU A 64 -2.21 0.48 6.89
N LEU A 65 -1.45 1.40 6.33
CA LEU A 65 -2.01 2.50 5.54
C LEU A 65 -1.66 2.25 4.08
N ILE A 66 -2.68 2.06 3.27
CA ILE A 66 -2.51 1.81 1.85
C ILE A 66 -2.87 3.07 1.08
N ILE A 67 -1.95 3.53 0.24
CA ILE A 67 -2.20 4.67 -0.64
C ILE A 67 -2.29 4.15 -2.05
N LYS A 68 -3.47 4.31 -2.65
CA LYS A 68 -3.75 3.75 -3.97
C LYS A 68 -3.17 4.62 -5.07
N PHE A 69 -2.96 4.02 -6.22
CA PHE A 69 -2.35 4.71 -7.36
C PHE A 69 -3.10 5.98 -7.74
N ASN A 70 -4.43 6.00 -7.58
CA ASN A 70 -5.21 7.19 -7.93
C ASN A 70 -5.23 8.23 -6.81
N GLU A 71 -4.48 8.00 -5.74
CA GLU A 71 -4.37 8.92 -4.62
C GLU A 71 -2.96 9.50 -4.50
N PHE A 72 -2.05 9.12 -5.39
CA PHE A 72 -0.63 9.49 -5.24
C PHE A 72 -0.41 11.01 -5.23
N LEU A 73 -1.23 11.77 -5.94
CA LEU A 73 -1.07 13.21 -5.95
C LEU A 73 -1.52 13.87 -4.65
N ASN A 74 -2.25 13.13 -3.81
CA ASN A 74 -2.76 13.65 -2.55
C ASN A 74 -2.04 13.04 -1.35
N VAL A 75 -0.87 12.46 -1.57
CA VAL A 75 -0.19 11.71 -0.54
C VAL A 75 0.10 12.54 0.70
N ASP A 76 0.49 13.81 0.51
CA ASP A 76 0.81 14.69 1.64
C ASP A 76 -0.40 14.87 2.55
N THR A 77 -1.55 15.13 1.95
CA THR A 77 -2.79 15.32 2.71
C THR A 77 -3.18 14.04 3.43
N ILE A 78 -3.08 12.91 2.75
CA ILE A 78 -3.44 11.62 3.33
C ILE A 78 -2.56 11.32 4.53
N LEU A 79 -1.26 11.51 4.41
CA LEU A 79 -0.33 11.23 5.50
C LEU A 79 -0.57 12.17 6.66
N PHE A 80 -0.77 13.44 6.37
CA PHE A 80 -1.01 14.42 7.42
C PHE A 80 -2.26 14.07 8.22
N GLU A 81 -3.35 13.78 7.53
CA GLU A 81 -4.61 13.47 8.21
C GLU A 81 -4.51 12.18 9.01
N TYR A 82 -3.88 11.16 8.42
CA TYR A 82 -3.75 9.87 9.08
C TYR A 82 -2.97 10.00 10.39
N PHE A 83 -1.81 10.64 10.34
CA PHE A 83 -0.96 10.71 11.52
C PHE A 83 -1.44 11.73 12.53
N THR A 84 -2.20 12.72 12.11
CA THR A 84 -2.83 13.65 13.05
C THR A 84 -3.85 12.91 13.92
N VAL A 85 -4.65 12.04 13.30
CA VAL A 85 -5.62 11.23 14.04
C VAL A 85 -4.90 10.31 15.01
N LYS A 86 -3.71 9.83 14.64
CA LYS A 86 -2.95 8.92 15.50
C LYS A 86 -2.14 9.64 16.59
N GLY A 87 -2.27 10.95 16.67
CA GLY A 87 -1.64 11.69 17.75
C GLY A 87 -0.42 12.48 17.36
N TRP A 88 -0.02 12.48 16.09
CA TRP A 88 1.11 13.29 15.68
C TRP A 88 0.69 14.76 15.64
N ASN A 89 1.57 15.61 16.15
CA ASN A 89 1.31 17.05 16.18
C ASN A 89 2.57 17.76 15.73
N SER A 90 2.51 18.43 14.57
CA SER A 90 3.70 19.07 14.00
C SER A 90 4.23 20.19 14.88
N ASP A 91 3.36 20.85 15.65
CA ASP A 91 3.81 21.92 16.55
C ASP A 91 4.63 21.38 17.69
N GLU A 92 4.37 20.16 18.11
CA GLU A 92 5.11 19.52 19.19
C GLU A 92 6.40 18.87 18.73
N ARG A 93 6.56 18.69 17.43
CA ARG A 93 7.67 17.93 16.86
C ARG A 93 8.85 18.80 16.45
N ARG A 94 8.78 20.04 16.69
CA ARG A 94 9.85 20.96 16.31
C ARG A 94 11.10 20.82 17.13
#